data_e2718af38bad82bb329a1dbc9b54eff4
#
_entry.id   e2718af38bad82bb329a1dbc9b54eff4
#
_cell.length_a   1.000
_cell.length_b   1.000
_cell.length_c   1.000
_cell.angle_alpha   90.00
_cell.angle_beta   90.00
_cell.angle_gamma   90.00
#
_symmetry.space_group_name_H-M   'P 1'
#
loop_
_entity.id
_entity.type
_entity.pdbx_description
1 polymer ?
#
loop_
_entity_poly.entity_id
_entity_poly.type
_entity_poly.pdbx_seq_one_letter_code
_entity_poly.pdbx_strand_id
1 'polypeptide(L)'
;MNEYLLDTNVVIGLWKHSPLVIDKLIEDGKLKILKEVSQELVVKERREYKGQQVLSERFCKLLSTIIEVELGNINKFYSMLHLKYSSKGNAYFNANKLSENDLLLLYACYLNTNFVLVTEDKYLFNSANYILGKERVMTLNILVGNVI
;
A
#
# COMPACT_ATOMS: atom_id res chain seq x y z
N MET A 1 16.69 0.75 -6.97
CA MET A 1 16.28 -0.44 -6.23
C MET A 1 14.86 -0.30 -5.75
N ASN A 2 14.01 -1.26 -6.08
CA ASN A 2 12.59 -1.14 -5.79
C ASN A 2 12.29 -1.51 -4.34
N GLU A 3 11.39 -0.72 -3.75
CA GLU A 3 10.80 -1.01 -2.45
C GLU A 3 9.31 -1.20 -2.66
N TYR A 4 8.71 -2.13 -1.94
CA TYR A 4 7.31 -2.50 -2.13
C TYR A 4 6.46 -1.84 -1.06
N LEU A 5 5.50 -1.02 -1.51
CA LEU A 5 4.54 -0.37 -0.64
C LEU A 5 3.25 -1.18 -0.66
N LEU A 6 2.90 -1.79 0.47
CA LEU A 6 1.81 -2.76 0.53
C LEU A 6 0.51 -2.14 1.04
N ASP A 7 -0.57 -2.46 0.36
CA ASP A 7 -1.92 -2.18 0.82
C ASP A 7 -2.31 -3.14 1.95
N THR A 8 -3.30 -2.77 2.76
CA THR A 8 -3.73 -3.54 3.93
C THR A 8 -4.06 -4.99 3.60
N ASN A 9 -4.86 -5.22 2.56
CA ASN A 9 -5.29 -6.57 2.19
C ASN A 9 -4.15 -7.43 1.67
N VAL A 10 -3.11 -6.82 1.11
CA VAL A 10 -1.91 -7.54 0.67
C VAL A 10 -1.14 -8.05 1.87
N VAL A 11 -0.97 -7.24 2.92
CA VAL A 11 -0.31 -7.67 4.15
C VAL A 11 -1.06 -8.86 4.76
N ILE A 12 -2.37 -8.74 4.88
CA ILE A 12 -3.21 -9.80 5.44
C ILE A 12 -3.09 -11.08 4.60
N GLY A 13 -3.14 -10.95 3.28
CA GLY A 13 -3.01 -12.09 2.36
C GLY A 13 -1.66 -12.78 2.48
N LEU A 14 -0.57 -12.01 2.61
CA LEU A 14 0.76 -12.58 2.81
C LEU A 14 0.86 -13.32 4.13
N TRP A 15 0.35 -12.74 5.21
CA TRP A 15 0.35 -13.42 6.51
C TRP A 15 -0.40 -14.76 6.44
N LYS A 16 -1.49 -14.78 5.69
CA LYS A 16 -2.35 -15.96 5.59
C LYS A 16 -1.74 -17.05 4.71
N HIS A 17 -1.15 -16.67 3.59
CA HIS A 17 -0.73 -17.62 2.55
C HIS A 17 0.77 -17.74 2.35
N SER A 18 1.54 -16.71 2.65
CA SER A 18 2.97 -16.67 2.34
C SER A 18 3.74 -15.82 3.37
N PRO A 19 3.68 -16.19 4.66
CA PRO A 19 4.32 -15.35 5.70
C PRO A 19 5.84 -15.20 5.51
N LEU A 20 6.49 -16.18 4.91
CA LEU A 20 7.94 -16.10 4.67
C LEU A 20 8.32 -14.99 3.68
N VAL A 21 7.40 -14.62 2.78
CA VAL A 21 7.63 -13.52 1.85
C VAL A 21 7.75 -12.19 2.61
N ILE A 22 6.88 -11.95 3.58
CA ILE A 22 6.97 -10.75 4.43
C ILE A 22 8.30 -10.74 5.18
N ASP A 23 8.66 -11.85 5.81
CA ASP A 23 9.90 -11.93 6.58
C ASP A 23 11.10 -11.62 5.70
N LYS A 24 11.12 -12.15 4.48
CA LYS A 24 12.21 -11.89 3.55
C LYS A 24 12.27 -10.44 3.10
N LEU A 25 11.12 -9.84 2.83
CA LEU A 25 11.05 -8.43 2.42
C LEU A 25 11.53 -7.51 3.56
N ILE A 26 11.18 -7.83 4.80
CA ILE A 26 11.64 -7.07 5.96
C ILE A 26 13.15 -7.21 6.10
N GLU A 27 13.66 -8.42 6.02
CA GLU A 27 15.09 -8.72 6.11
C GLU A 27 15.89 -7.96 5.04
N ASP A 28 15.38 -7.93 3.81
CA ASP A 28 16.04 -7.26 2.69
C ASP A 28 15.83 -5.72 2.69
N GLY A 29 15.06 -5.20 3.62
CA GLY A 29 14.78 -3.76 3.70
C GLY A 29 13.92 -3.23 2.57
N LYS A 30 13.15 -4.09 1.93
CA LYS A 30 12.35 -3.76 0.75
C LYS A 30 10.87 -3.54 1.04
N LEU A 31 10.44 -3.78 2.26
CA LEU A 31 9.04 -3.64 2.64
C LEU A 31 8.78 -2.26 3.23
N LYS A 32 7.74 -1.59 2.74
CA LYS A 32 7.26 -0.33 3.30
C LYS A 32 5.76 -0.38 3.53
N ILE A 33 5.34 0.14 4.66
CA ILE A 33 3.93 0.23 5.06
C ILE A 33 3.64 1.67 5.42
N LEU A 34 2.60 2.25 4.83
CA LEU A 34 2.16 3.59 5.25
C LEU A 34 1.62 3.53 6.68
N LYS A 35 1.84 4.60 7.43
CA LYS A 35 1.30 4.75 8.78
C LYS A 35 -0.22 4.48 8.81
N GLU A 36 -0.95 5.00 7.83
CA GLU A 36 -2.42 4.83 7.74
C GLU A 36 -2.81 3.37 7.52
N VAL A 37 -2.01 2.63 6.73
CA VAL A 37 -2.20 1.19 6.55
C VAL A 37 -1.92 0.46 7.87
N SER A 38 -0.87 0.86 8.58
CA SER A 38 -0.57 0.24 9.88
C SER A 38 -1.71 0.46 10.89
N GLN A 39 -2.37 1.61 10.84
CA GLN A 39 -3.51 1.90 11.71
C GLN A 39 -4.69 0.97 11.42
N GLU A 40 -4.96 0.68 10.14
CA GLU A 40 -5.98 -0.30 9.78
C GLU A 40 -5.61 -1.71 10.28
N LEU A 41 -4.34 -2.08 10.14
CA LEU A 41 -3.86 -3.39 10.60
C LEU A 41 -3.95 -3.52 12.13
N VAL A 42 -3.67 -2.46 12.86
CA VAL A 42 -3.80 -2.47 14.33
C VAL A 42 -5.22 -2.84 14.74
N VAL A 43 -6.21 -2.24 14.09
CA VAL A 43 -7.62 -2.54 14.41
C VAL A 43 -7.92 -4.02 14.15
N LYS A 44 -7.42 -4.58 13.04
CA LYS A 44 -7.67 -5.96 12.66
C LYS A 44 -6.87 -6.98 13.48
N GLU A 45 -5.66 -6.60 13.94
CA GLU A 45 -4.75 -7.50 14.67
C GLU A 45 -4.86 -7.42 16.19
N ARG A 46 -5.69 -6.50 16.69
CA ARG A 46 -5.88 -6.34 18.11
C ARG A 46 -6.54 -7.59 18.69
N ARG A 47 -5.96 -8.11 19.77
CA ARG A 47 -6.48 -9.28 20.49
C ARG A 47 -6.64 -8.93 21.94
N GLU A 48 -7.68 -9.47 22.58
CA GLU A 48 -7.83 -9.39 24.02
C GLU A 48 -7.18 -10.63 24.65
N TYR A 49 -6.28 -10.39 25.58
CA TYR A 49 -5.61 -11.47 26.31
C TYR A 49 -5.54 -11.08 27.79
N LYS A 50 -6.19 -11.90 28.65
CA LYS A 50 -6.25 -11.67 30.11
C LYS A 50 -6.70 -10.23 30.44
N GLY A 51 -7.69 -9.73 29.73
CA GLY A 51 -8.24 -8.40 29.95
C GLY A 51 -7.40 -7.25 29.39
N GLN A 52 -6.33 -7.53 28.66
CA GLN A 52 -5.47 -6.51 28.05
C GLN A 52 -5.50 -6.62 26.54
N GLN A 53 -5.40 -5.47 25.88
CA GLN A 53 -5.26 -5.41 24.43
C GLN A 53 -3.80 -5.68 24.05
N VAL A 54 -3.58 -6.68 23.20
CA VAL A 54 -2.23 -7.01 22.73
C VAL A 54 -2.20 -7.06 21.20
N LEU A 55 -1.06 -6.71 20.63
CA LEU A 55 -0.81 -6.83 19.21
C LEU A 55 -0.09 -8.14 18.92
N SER A 56 -0.35 -8.71 17.74
CA SER A 56 0.30 -9.93 17.33
C SER A 56 1.79 -9.72 17.12
N GLU A 57 2.57 -10.80 17.29
CA GLU A 57 4.00 -10.78 17.03
C GLU A 57 4.30 -10.40 15.57
N ARG A 58 3.49 -10.92 14.62
CA ARG A 58 3.67 -10.62 13.21
C ARG A 58 3.47 -9.14 12.89
N PHE A 59 2.54 -8.47 13.60
CA PHE A 59 2.38 -7.02 13.47
C PHE A 59 3.60 -6.28 14.01
N CYS A 60 4.12 -6.71 15.14
CA CYS A 60 5.29 -6.07 15.76
C CYS A 60 6.51 -6.08 14.83
N LYS A 61 6.65 -7.11 14.00
CA LYS A 61 7.74 -7.19 13.02
C LYS A 61 7.63 -6.11 11.94
N LEU A 62 6.44 -5.56 11.71
CA LEU A 62 6.24 -4.49 10.72
C LEU A 62 6.63 -3.11 11.22
N LEU A 63 6.84 -2.93 12.52
CA LEU A 63 7.06 -1.59 13.09
C LEU A 63 8.22 -0.86 12.43
N SER A 64 9.29 -1.56 12.09
CA SER A 64 10.46 -0.97 11.43
C SER A 64 10.23 -0.57 9.98
N THR A 65 9.12 -1.00 9.38
CA THR A 65 8.80 -0.73 7.98
C THR A 65 7.81 0.41 7.79
N ILE A 66 7.25 0.93 8.88
CA ILE A 66 6.22 1.97 8.82
C ILE A 66 6.84 3.29 8.44
N ILE A 67 6.23 3.96 7.45
CA ILE A 67 6.67 5.27 6.98
C ILE A 67 5.51 6.26 7.03
N GLU A 68 5.86 7.54 7.16
CA GLU A 68 4.92 8.65 7.05
C GLU A 68 5.18 9.39 5.74
N VAL A 69 4.11 9.80 5.07
CA VAL A 69 4.20 10.62 3.87
C VAL A 69 3.95 12.07 4.26
N GLU A 70 4.83 12.96 3.79
CA GLU A 70 4.64 14.39 3.98
C GLU A 70 3.48 14.88 3.10
N LEU A 71 2.48 15.51 3.71
CA LEU A 71 1.24 15.89 3.04
C LEU A 71 1.25 17.32 2.47
N GLY A 72 2.41 18.00 2.46
CA GLY A 72 2.49 19.39 2.07
C GLY A 72 1.95 19.72 0.68
N ASN A 73 2.07 18.81 -0.28
CA ASN A 73 1.62 19.01 -1.65
C ASN A 73 0.49 18.09 -2.07
N ILE A 74 -0.19 17.47 -1.11
CA ILE A 74 -1.23 16.47 -1.43
C ILE A 74 -2.42 17.10 -2.17
N ASN A 75 -2.77 18.33 -1.85
CA ASN A 75 -3.86 19.03 -2.54
C ASN A 75 -3.53 19.31 -4.00
N LYS A 76 -2.28 19.61 -4.30
CA LYS A 76 -1.80 19.77 -5.67
C LYS A 76 -1.90 18.45 -6.43
N PHE A 77 -1.55 17.36 -5.79
CA PHE A 77 -1.65 16.04 -6.38
C PHE A 77 -3.10 15.69 -6.71
N TYR A 78 -4.01 15.92 -5.77
CA TYR A 78 -5.44 15.68 -5.99
C TYR A 78 -6.00 16.52 -7.13
N SER A 79 -5.62 17.80 -7.20
CA SER A 79 -6.04 18.68 -8.29
C SER A 79 -5.49 18.19 -9.63
N MET A 80 -4.25 17.75 -9.67
CA MET A 80 -3.64 17.19 -10.86
C MET A 80 -4.39 15.94 -11.33
N LEU A 81 -4.75 15.04 -10.42
CA LEU A 81 -5.52 13.84 -10.75
C LEU A 81 -6.86 14.22 -11.36
N HIS A 82 -7.57 15.16 -10.75
CA HIS A 82 -8.87 15.60 -11.23
C HIS A 82 -8.79 16.17 -12.65
N LEU A 83 -7.85 17.08 -12.89
CA LEU A 83 -7.65 17.67 -14.20
C LEU A 83 -7.28 16.63 -15.26
N LYS A 84 -6.34 15.74 -14.92
CA LYS A 84 -5.85 14.74 -15.85
C LYS A 84 -6.96 13.78 -16.29
N TYR A 85 -7.84 13.40 -15.38
CA TYR A 85 -8.92 12.46 -15.68
C TYR A 85 -10.11 13.15 -16.33
N SER A 86 -10.45 14.36 -15.89
CA SER A 86 -11.53 15.12 -16.49
C SER A 86 -11.25 15.44 -17.97
N SER A 87 -10.01 15.85 -18.29
CA SER A 87 -9.64 16.23 -19.65
C SER A 87 -9.65 15.05 -20.61
N LYS A 88 -9.41 13.84 -20.12
CA LYS A 88 -9.36 12.65 -20.96
C LYS A 88 -10.68 11.88 -21.00
N GLY A 89 -11.68 12.31 -20.25
CA GLY A 89 -12.94 11.58 -20.14
C GLY A 89 -12.75 10.15 -19.70
N ASN A 90 -11.81 9.89 -18.83
CA ASN A 90 -11.31 8.57 -18.55
C ASN A 90 -12.21 7.84 -17.55
N ALA A 91 -12.78 6.69 -17.99
CA ALA A 91 -13.62 5.85 -17.16
C ALA A 91 -12.84 5.01 -16.15
N TYR A 92 -11.51 4.92 -16.28
CA TYR A 92 -10.71 4.08 -15.40
C TYR A 92 -10.45 4.70 -14.04
N PHE A 93 -10.44 6.04 -13.96
CA PHE A 93 -10.28 6.71 -12.68
C PHE A 93 -11.64 7.10 -12.14
N ASN A 94 -11.95 6.60 -10.98
CA ASN A 94 -13.15 6.96 -10.26
C ASN A 94 -12.76 7.30 -8.83
N ALA A 95 -12.59 8.59 -8.56
CA ALA A 95 -12.18 9.06 -7.24
C ALA A 95 -13.14 8.63 -6.14
N ASN A 96 -14.43 8.40 -6.49
CA ASN A 96 -15.42 7.95 -5.53
C ASN A 96 -15.23 6.48 -5.12
N LYS A 97 -14.43 5.72 -5.87
CA LYS A 97 -14.13 4.31 -5.58
C LYS A 97 -12.83 4.14 -4.82
N LEU A 98 -12.05 5.21 -4.68
CA LEU A 98 -10.80 5.17 -3.93
C LEU A 98 -11.02 5.72 -2.54
N SER A 99 -10.56 4.99 -1.53
CA SER A 99 -10.57 5.49 -0.16
C SER A 99 -9.49 6.56 0.02
N GLU A 100 -9.57 7.27 1.13
CA GLU A 100 -8.53 8.24 1.48
C GLU A 100 -7.16 7.58 1.58
N ASN A 101 -7.10 6.38 2.15
CA ASN A 101 -5.85 5.62 2.24
C ASN A 101 -5.34 5.18 0.88
N ASP A 102 -6.23 4.82 -0.06
CA ASP A 102 -5.85 4.51 -1.43
C ASP A 102 -5.17 5.70 -2.11
N LEU A 103 -5.72 6.88 -1.92
CA LEU A 103 -5.15 8.11 -2.46
C LEU A 103 -3.78 8.41 -1.85
N LEU A 104 -3.60 8.15 -0.56
CA LEU A 104 -2.31 8.30 0.11
C LEU A 104 -1.27 7.32 -0.44
N LEU A 105 -1.67 6.09 -0.71
CA LEU A 105 -0.78 5.10 -1.33
C LEU A 105 -0.31 5.57 -2.70
N LEU A 106 -1.22 6.06 -3.52
CA LEU A 106 -0.87 6.63 -4.84
C LEU A 106 0.09 7.81 -4.69
N TYR A 107 -0.20 8.70 -3.78
CA TYR A 107 0.63 9.88 -3.54
C TYR A 107 2.04 9.51 -3.09
N ALA A 108 2.16 8.54 -2.17
CA ALA A 108 3.46 8.06 -1.72
C ALA A 108 4.30 7.53 -2.88
N CYS A 109 3.70 6.76 -3.77
CA CYS A 109 4.38 6.23 -4.95
C CYS A 109 4.70 7.32 -5.97
N TYR A 110 3.85 8.33 -6.06
CA TYR A 110 4.10 9.48 -6.93
C TYR A 110 5.33 10.27 -6.46
N LEU A 111 5.45 10.47 -5.15
CA LEU A 111 6.58 11.21 -4.57
C LEU A 111 7.89 10.41 -4.60
N ASN A 112 7.82 9.09 -4.51
CA ASN A 112 9.00 8.24 -4.40
C ASN A 112 9.02 7.24 -5.54
N THR A 113 9.88 7.48 -6.53
CA THR A 113 9.96 6.67 -7.74
C THR A 113 10.49 5.26 -7.50
N ASN A 114 11.05 4.97 -6.32
CA ASN A 114 11.51 3.64 -5.96
C ASN A 114 10.39 2.74 -5.44
N PHE A 115 9.23 3.32 -5.11
CA PHE A 115 8.12 2.55 -4.57
C PHE A 115 7.34 1.88 -5.69
N VAL A 116 7.07 0.59 -5.50
CA VAL A 116 6.14 -0.18 -6.32
C VAL A 116 4.93 -0.50 -5.44
N LEU A 117 3.75 -0.11 -5.89
CA LEU A 117 2.51 -0.35 -5.15
C LEU A 117 2.08 -1.80 -5.33
N VAL A 118 1.73 -2.47 -4.24
CA VAL A 118 1.17 -3.82 -4.28
C VAL A 118 -0.24 -3.77 -3.69
N THR A 119 -1.23 -4.10 -4.50
CA THR A 119 -2.63 -4.04 -4.10
C THR A 119 -3.45 -5.11 -4.81
N GLU A 120 -4.50 -5.56 -4.13
CA GLU A 120 -5.54 -6.42 -4.71
C GLU A 120 -6.81 -5.64 -5.04
N ASP A 121 -6.87 -4.36 -4.70
CA ASP A 121 -8.01 -3.51 -5.03
C ASP A 121 -7.97 -3.14 -6.50
N LYS A 122 -9.03 -3.50 -7.22
CA LYS A 122 -9.13 -3.29 -8.66
C LYS A 122 -9.05 -1.82 -9.05
N TYR A 123 -9.73 -0.95 -8.31
CA TYR A 123 -9.78 0.47 -8.64
C TYR A 123 -8.44 1.14 -8.35
N LEU A 124 -7.81 0.79 -7.23
CA LEU A 124 -6.49 1.31 -6.90
C LEU A 124 -5.44 0.81 -7.90
N PHE A 125 -5.49 -0.48 -8.26
CA PHE A 125 -4.57 -1.06 -9.24
C PHE A 125 -4.67 -0.33 -10.58
N ASN A 126 -5.89 -0.15 -11.10
CA ASN A 126 -6.10 0.50 -12.39
C ASN A 126 -5.66 1.96 -12.37
N SER A 127 -5.94 2.67 -11.27
CA SER A 127 -5.51 4.06 -11.11
C SER A 127 -3.99 4.18 -11.06
N ALA A 128 -3.33 3.31 -10.32
CA ALA A 128 -1.87 3.29 -10.21
C ALA A 128 -1.23 2.96 -11.55
N ASN A 129 -1.78 1.98 -12.27
CA ASN A 129 -1.31 1.62 -13.60
C ASN A 129 -1.34 2.81 -14.55
N TYR A 130 -2.42 3.59 -14.49
CA TYR A 130 -2.60 4.76 -15.35
C TYR A 130 -1.69 5.94 -14.94
N ILE A 131 -1.58 6.20 -13.64
CA ILE A 131 -0.84 7.37 -13.12
C ILE A 131 0.66 7.13 -13.08
N LEU A 132 1.07 5.96 -12.58
CA LEU A 132 2.46 5.63 -12.31
C LEU A 132 3.10 4.82 -13.43
N GLY A 133 2.29 4.05 -14.17
CA GLY A 133 2.76 3.10 -15.16
C GLY A 133 2.67 1.66 -14.68
N LYS A 134 2.55 0.74 -15.63
CA LYS A 134 2.34 -0.68 -15.34
C LYS A 134 3.48 -1.34 -14.56
N GLU A 135 4.67 -0.75 -14.60
CA GLU A 135 5.86 -1.27 -13.90
C GLU A 135 5.89 -0.87 -12.44
N ARG A 136 5.01 0.04 -12.03
CA ARG A 136 4.98 0.62 -10.71
C ARG A 136 3.85 0.10 -9.83
N VAL A 137 3.12 -0.90 -10.30
CA VAL A 137 2.02 -1.53 -9.58
C VAL A 137 1.98 -3.02 -9.88
N MET A 138 1.66 -3.83 -8.88
CA MET A 138 1.53 -5.28 -9.04
C MET A 138 0.53 -5.87 -8.06
N THR A 139 0.13 -7.10 -8.36
CA THR A 139 -0.74 -7.88 -7.48
C THR A 139 0.09 -8.69 -6.48
N LEU A 140 -0.60 -9.24 -5.48
CA LEU A 140 0.02 -10.14 -4.50
C LEU A 140 0.73 -11.34 -5.15
N ASN A 141 0.09 -11.96 -6.13
CA ASN A 141 0.65 -13.15 -6.78
C ASN A 141 1.96 -12.82 -7.51
N ILE A 142 2.02 -11.65 -8.14
CA ILE A 142 3.23 -11.23 -8.83
C ILE A 142 4.34 -10.92 -7.82
N LEU A 143 4.01 -10.28 -6.71
CA LEU A 143 4.98 -10.03 -5.67
C LEU A 143 5.59 -11.33 -5.13
N VAL A 144 4.74 -12.30 -4.82
CA VAL A 144 5.20 -13.60 -4.32
C VAL A 144 6.14 -14.27 -5.33
N GLY A 145 5.78 -14.25 -6.60
CA GLY A 145 6.62 -14.82 -7.65
C GLY A 145 7.97 -14.12 -7.80
N ASN A 146 8.04 -12.83 -7.51
CA ASN A 146 9.30 -12.07 -7.61
C ASN A 146 10.23 -12.28 -6.42
N VAL A 147 9.69 -12.67 -5.26
CA VAL A 147 10.45 -12.81 -4.02
C VAL A 147 10.97 -14.22 -3.82
N ILE A 148 10.19 -15.22 -4.25
CA ILE A 148 10.56 -16.64 -4.09
C ILE A 148 11.65 -17.06 -5.08
#